data_e7b0b35bba543d4cfdb4ed2f96c78566
#
_entry.id   e7b0b35bba543d4cfdb4ed2f96c78566
#
_cell.length_a   1.000
_cell.length_b   1.000
_cell.length_c   1.000
_cell.angle_alpha   90.00
_cell.angle_beta   90.00
_cell.angle_gamma   90.00
#
_symmetry.space_group_name_H-M   'P 1'
#
loop_
_entity.id
_entity.type
_entity.pdbx_description
1 polymer ?
#
loop_
_entity_poly.entity_id
_entity_poly.type
_entity_poly.pdbx_seq_one_letter_code
_entity_poly.pdbx_strand_id
1 'polypeptide(L)'
;MPDLNEAQRRTVAGALYLQLGRGELENVCRMMKLSRATVIKGKKEVFSGNPLNTERVRRKGAGRRPLEATDRKMVAVFRRLVEENTAGSPMAHLVWTHKSTRTLAAEMTHLGHPMSCATAARLLREMDYSLQSNRKDREGFSPPERDRQFRYINRKVTEFQERGNPVLSVDTKKRELVGNFKNAGRTYRPKGKPVEVNTYDFRYLGEGVAIPYGAYDVNGNEGFVSVGITHDTAEFAVETLRWWWKRYGGRAYTDSTGLLICADGGGSNGSRTHAWKYHLQRLSGEIGIPVTVCHYPPGTSKWNRIEHRLFSYISMNWQGKPLETYRTVVNLIGATTNRSGLRVHARLDRRKYENGERIDGTTMKHLNIRPHRTLPQWNYTIMPSG
;
A
#
# COMPACT_ATOMS: atom_id res chain seq x y z
N MET A 1 -17.88 15.97 42.01
CA MET A 1 -16.87 16.66 41.21
C MET A 1 -15.82 15.72 40.60
N PRO A 2 -16.22 14.59 40.03
CA PRO A 2 -15.27 13.66 39.40
C PRO A 2 -14.60 14.22 38.12
N ASP A 3 -15.25 15.16 37.42
CA ASP A 3 -14.82 15.62 36.10
C ASP A 3 -13.79 16.75 36.08
N LEU A 4 -13.38 17.26 37.24
CA LEU A 4 -12.38 18.34 37.34
C LEU A 4 -10.96 17.76 37.50
N ASN A 5 -10.01 18.28 36.67
CA ASN A 5 -8.60 17.94 36.83
C ASN A 5 -8.01 18.60 38.12
N GLU A 6 -6.78 18.22 38.51
CA GLU A 6 -6.13 18.71 39.72
C GLU A 6 -6.02 20.27 39.78
N ALA A 7 -5.74 20.92 38.65
CA ALA A 7 -5.62 22.36 38.57
C ALA A 7 -7.00 23.03 38.77
N GLN A 8 -8.02 22.52 38.09
CA GLN A 8 -9.39 22.99 38.20
C GLN A 8 -9.94 22.83 39.64
N ARG A 9 -9.72 21.66 40.28
CA ARG A 9 -10.09 21.43 41.68
C ARG A 9 -9.42 22.42 42.60
N ARG A 10 -8.15 22.72 42.39
CA ARG A 10 -7.38 23.68 43.18
C ARG A 10 -7.91 25.11 43.02
N THR A 11 -8.24 25.52 41.80
CA THR A 11 -8.82 26.83 41.50
C THR A 11 -10.20 27.00 42.12
N VAL A 12 -11.08 25.98 42.00
CA VAL A 12 -12.41 25.98 42.62
C VAL A 12 -12.29 26.04 44.15
N ALA A 13 -11.40 25.25 44.76
CA ALA A 13 -11.19 25.27 46.19
C ALA A 13 -10.64 26.62 46.68
N GLY A 14 -9.78 27.27 45.91
CA GLY A 14 -9.26 28.59 46.20
C GLY A 14 -10.35 29.68 46.13
N ALA A 15 -11.23 29.61 45.13
CA ALA A 15 -12.37 30.51 44.96
C ALA A 15 -13.38 30.34 46.12
N LEU A 16 -13.74 29.09 46.47
CA LEU A 16 -14.60 28.80 47.63
C LEU A 16 -14.01 29.36 48.91
N TYR A 17 -12.73 29.17 49.15
CA TYR A 17 -12.06 29.73 50.37
C TYR A 17 -12.03 31.26 50.40
N LEU A 18 -11.93 31.89 49.24
CA LEU A 18 -12.02 33.38 49.15
C LEU A 18 -13.43 33.87 49.51
N GLN A 19 -14.46 33.14 49.03
CA GLN A 19 -15.86 33.48 49.24
C GLN A 19 -16.33 33.26 50.68
N LEU A 20 -15.92 32.15 51.32
CA LEU A 20 -16.35 31.73 52.66
C LEU A 20 -15.58 32.41 53.77
N GLY A 21 -14.38 32.95 53.51
CA GLY A 21 -13.61 33.68 54.51
C GLY A 21 -12.57 32.90 55.31
N ARG A 22 -11.79 33.62 56.18
CA ARG A 22 -10.61 33.04 56.85
C ARG A 22 -10.86 31.86 57.79
N GLY A 23 -12.04 31.72 58.38
CA GLY A 23 -12.37 30.63 59.31
C GLY A 23 -12.66 29.31 58.65
N GLU A 24 -12.95 29.29 57.36
CA GLU A 24 -13.51 28.12 56.65
C GLU A 24 -12.50 27.23 55.90
N LEU A 25 -11.22 27.43 56.15
CA LEU A 25 -10.15 26.67 55.46
C LEU A 25 -10.30 25.14 55.65
N GLU A 26 -10.59 24.71 56.89
CA GLU A 26 -10.75 23.28 57.23
C GLU A 26 -11.96 22.66 56.56
N ASN A 27 -13.06 23.41 56.51
CA ASN A 27 -14.29 22.97 55.87
C ASN A 27 -14.10 22.83 54.35
N VAL A 28 -13.43 23.76 53.69
CA VAL A 28 -13.09 23.67 52.27
C VAL A 28 -12.13 22.51 52.01
N CYS A 29 -11.13 22.29 52.85
CA CYS A 29 -10.21 21.16 52.74
C CYS A 29 -10.96 19.80 52.80
N ARG A 30 -11.90 19.67 53.74
CA ARG A 30 -12.71 18.47 53.92
C ARG A 30 -13.66 18.26 52.75
N MET A 31 -14.37 19.29 52.35
CA MET A 31 -15.34 19.26 51.24
C MET A 31 -14.68 18.89 49.91
N MET A 32 -13.53 19.48 49.63
CA MET A 32 -12.83 19.30 48.36
C MET A 32 -11.85 18.11 48.38
N LYS A 33 -11.63 17.50 49.56
CA LYS A 33 -10.61 16.45 49.81
C LYS A 33 -9.21 16.90 49.33
N LEU A 34 -8.84 18.12 49.71
CA LEU A 34 -7.55 18.73 49.35
C LEU A 34 -6.78 19.15 50.61
N SER A 35 -5.44 19.19 50.50
CA SER A 35 -4.59 19.67 51.57
C SER A 35 -4.72 21.18 51.77
N ARG A 36 -4.47 21.67 52.96
CA ARG A 36 -4.42 23.12 53.30
C ARG A 36 -3.52 23.89 52.32
N ALA A 37 -2.33 23.35 52.05
CA ALA A 37 -1.38 23.97 51.11
C ALA A 37 -1.96 24.13 49.70
N THR A 38 -2.73 23.14 49.26
CA THR A 38 -3.37 23.16 47.92
C THR A 38 -4.47 24.22 47.84
N VAL A 39 -5.31 24.34 48.88
CA VAL A 39 -6.38 25.37 48.96
C VAL A 39 -5.78 26.78 49.01
N ILE A 40 -4.77 26.98 49.86
CA ILE A 40 -4.06 28.28 49.99
C ILE A 40 -3.38 28.67 48.63
N LYS A 41 -2.80 27.67 47.94
CA LYS A 41 -2.21 27.91 46.63
C LYS A 41 -3.28 28.28 45.60
N GLY A 42 -4.42 27.60 45.61
CA GLY A 42 -5.56 27.94 44.73
C GLY A 42 -6.08 29.35 45.01
N LYS A 43 -6.21 29.74 46.30
CA LYS A 43 -6.54 31.11 46.69
C LYS A 43 -5.59 32.14 46.10
N LYS A 44 -4.26 31.93 46.16
CA LYS A 44 -3.26 32.85 45.59
C LYS A 44 -3.39 32.92 44.08
N GLU A 45 -3.64 31.80 43.41
CA GLU A 45 -3.81 31.70 41.93
C GLU A 45 -5.07 32.45 41.48
N VAL A 46 -6.19 32.34 42.17
CA VAL A 46 -7.43 33.09 41.91
C VAL A 46 -7.25 34.60 42.19
N PHE A 47 -6.65 34.95 43.31
CA PHE A 47 -6.45 36.34 43.73
C PHE A 47 -5.50 37.11 42.79
N SER A 48 -4.47 36.43 42.27
CA SER A 48 -3.51 37.02 41.33
C SER A 48 -4.06 37.19 39.88
N GLY A 49 -5.29 36.78 39.63
CA GLY A 49 -5.88 36.88 38.27
C GLY A 49 -5.17 36.03 37.21
N ASN A 50 -4.27 35.16 37.62
CA ASN A 50 -3.50 34.32 36.70
C ASN A 50 -3.83 32.83 36.89
N PRO A 51 -5.08 32.38 36.54
CA PRO A 51 -5.44 30.98 36.61
C PRO A 51 -4.55 30.19 35.63
N LEU A 52 -4.19 28.97 36.02
CA LEU A 52 -3.50 28.04 35.13
C LEU A 52 -4.35 27.84 33.88
N ASN A 53 -3.73 27.99 32.71
CA ASN A 53 -4.38 27.70 31.43
C ASN A 53 -5.00 26.28 31.48
N THR A 54 -6.28 26.18 31.16
CA THR A 54 -7.09 24.96 31.25
C THR A 54 -6.55 23.79 30.44
N GLU A 55 -5.68 24.04 29.46
CA GLU A 55 -5.03 23.00 28.63
C GLU A 55 -3.86 22.27 29.32
N ARG A 56 -3.36 22.79 30.44
CA ARG A 56 -2.21 22.19 31.16
C ARG A 56 -2.49 22.06 32.65
N VAL A 57 -2.37 20.86 33.17
CA VAL A 57 -2.51 20.56 34.60
C VAL A 57 -1.36 21.14 35.43
N ARG A 58 -0.16 21.33 34.83
CA ARG A 58 1.05 21.82 35.50
C ARG A 58 1.66 23.01 34.79
N ARG A 59 2.28 23.92 35.52
CA ARG A 59 3.05 25.03 34.95
C ARG A 59 4.20 24.53 34.07
N LYS A 60 4.57 25.31 33.05
CA LYS A 60 5.74 25.04 32.21
C LYS A 60 6.98 24.90 33.13
N GLY A 61 7.71 23.78 33.03
CA GLY A 61 8.86 23.47 33.87
C GLY A 61 8.56 22.76 35.19
N ALA A 62 7.29 22.54 35.59
CA ALA A 62 6.90 21.86 36.86
C ALA A 62 6.84 20.33 36.72
N GLY A 63 7.45 19.71 35.73
CA GLY A 63 7.58 18.27 35.55
C GLY A 63 8.91 17.72 36.10
N ARG A 64 9.11 16.40 35.97
CA ARG A 64 10.42 15.79 36.19
C ARG A 64 11.41 16.42 35.19
N ARG A 65 12.55 16.87 35.71
CA ARG A 65 13.61 17.43 34.82
C ARG A 65 13.99 16.41 33.76
N PRO A 66 14.18 16.84 32.50
CA PRO A 66 14.69 15.98 31.45
C PRO A 66 16.00 15.34 31.87
N LEU A 67 16.24 14.10 31.42
CA LEU A 67 17.43 13.34 31.79
C LEU A 67 18.71 14.08 31.37
N GLU A 68 18.66 14.82 30.27
CA GLU A 68 19.75 15.64 29.72
C GLU A 68 20.18 16.77 30.65
N ALA A 69 19.28 17.25 31.49
CA ALA A 69 19.59 18.30 32.47
C ALA A 69 20.36 17.74 33.69
N THR A 70 20.25 16.45 33.95
CA THR A 70 20.94 15.74 35.01
C THR A 70 22.20 15.01 34.55
N ASP A 71 22.18 14.54 33.30
CA ASP A 71 23.29 13.84 32.66
C ASP A 71 23.69 14.55 31.35
N ARG A 72 24.58 15.52 31.44
CA ARG A 72 25.01 16.34 30.31
C ARG A 72 25.79 15.56 29.25
N LYS A 73 26.41 14.44 29.59
CA LYS A 73 27.20 13.61 28.67
C LYS A 73 26.32 12.65 27.87
N MET A 74 25.15 12.34 28.36
CA MET A 74 24.23 11.34 27.82
C MET A 74 23.87 11.62 26.35
N VAL A 75 23.57 12.86 25.98
CA VAL A 75 23.19 13.20 24.59
C VAL A 75 24.35 12.99 23.62
N ALA A 76 25.58 13.32 24.03
CA ALA A 76 26.76 13.09 23.19
C ALA A 76 27.05 11.61 23.01
N VAL A 77 26.94 10.81 24.10
CA VAL A 77 27.11 9.35 24.05
C VAL A 77 26.01 8.71 23.20
N PHE A 78 24.75 9.16 23.37
CA PHE A 78 23.63 8.65 22.56
C PHE A 78 23.82 8.97 21.07
N ARG A 79 24.24 10.19 20.73
CA ARG A 79 24.54 10.58 19.34
C ARG A 79 25.65 9.71 18.75
N ARG A 80 26.75 9.55 19.46
CA ARG A 80 27.87 8.70 19.06
C ARG A 80 27.42 7.25 18.85
N LEU A 81 26.61 6.69 19.78
CA LEU A 81 26.06 5.35 19.66
C LEU A 81 25.16 5.18 18.42
N VAL A 82 24.38 6.20 18.06
CA VAL A 82 23.56 6.19 16.84
C VAL A 82 24.45 6.28 15.61
N GLU A 83 25.45 7.17 15.60
CA GLU A 83 26.39 7.40 14.47
C GLU A 83 27.28 6.18 14.22
N GLU A 84 27.88 5.57 15.26
CA GLU A 84 28.75 4.39 15.13
C GLU A 84 28.01 3.15 14.61
N ASN A 85 26.70 3.06 14.85
CA ASN A 85 25.86 1.95 14.41
C ASN A 85 24.98 2.31 13.23
N THR A 86 25.32 3.38 12.56
CA THR A 86 24.60 3.89 11.41
C THR A 86 25.28 3.38 10.15
N ALA A 87 24.51 2.63 9.36
CA ALA A 87 24.93 2.26 8.03
C ALA A 87 24.78 3.47 7.11
N GLY A 88 25.83 3.85 6.43
CA GLY A 88 25.79 4.90 5.41
C GLY A 88 25.96 4.30 4.01
N SER A 89 25.32 4.88 3.02
CA SER A 89 25.66 4.57 1.63
C SER A 89 27.06 5.10 1.34
N PRO A 90 28.01 4.27 0.86
CA PRO A 90 29.32 4.75 0.49
C PRO A 90 29.31 5.80 -0.64
N MET A 91 28.15 5.97 -1.31
CA MET A 91 27.95 6.89 -2.43
C MET A 91 27.10 8.11 -2.09
N ALA A 92 26.58 8.24 -0.86
CA ALA A 92 25.72 9.37 -0.46
C ALA A 92 25.79 9.58 1.05
N HIS A 93 25.60 10.85 1.48
CA HIS A 93 25.55 11.25 2.91
C HIS A 93 24.24 10.82 3.60
N LEU A 94 23.68 9.67 3.24
CA LEU A 94 22.47 9.13 3.84
C LEU A 94 22.86 8.24 5.02
N VAL A 95 22.33 8.59 6.19
CA VAL A 95 22.68 7.95 7.47
C VAL A 95 21.40 7.35 8.08
N TRP A 96 21.42 6.06 8.48
CA TRP A 96 20.30 5.39 9.14
C TRP A 96 20.76 4.38 10.18
N THR A 97 19.97 4.17 11.22
CA THR A 97 20.23 3.17 12.24
C THR A 97 19.26 2.01 12.16
N HIS A 98 19.76 0.78 12.28
CA HIS A 98 18.95 -0.44 12.36
C HIS A 98 18.54 -0.80 13.79
N LYS A 99 19.06 -0.10 14.80
CA LYS A 99 18.76 -0.41 16.20
C LYS A 99 17.35 0.03 16.60
N SER A 100 16.65 -0.83 17.30
CA SER A 100 15.39 -0.46 17.91
C SER A 100 15.60 0.49 19.10
N THR A 101 14.60 1.28 19.44
CA THR A 101 14.66 2.16 20.62
C THR A 101 14.87 1.38 21.93
N ARG A 102 14.46 0.12 22.00
CA ARG A 102 14.72 -0.78 23.14
C ARG A 102 16.19 -1.18 23.20
N THR A 103 16.78 -1.52 22.07
CA THR A 103 18.21 -1.86 21.96
C THR A 103 19.07 -0.66 22.31
N LEU A 104 18.75 0.53 21.79
CA LEU A 104 19.46 1.78 22.11
C LEU A 104 19.38 2.10 23.59
N ALA A 105 18.22 1.96 24.22
CA ALA A 105 18.05 2.19 25.66
C ALA A 105 18.84 1.20 26.50
N ALA A 106 18.89 -0.09 26.11
CA ALA A 106 19.69 -1.10 26.80
C ALA A 106 21.20 -0.81 26.73
N GLU A 107 21.70 -0.47 25.53
CA GLU A 107 23.10 -0.12 25.33
C GLU A 107 23.51 1.14 26.08
N MET A 108 22.66 2.16 26.10
CA MET A 108 22.91 3.37 26.88
C MET A 108 22.97 3.05 28.40
N THR A 109 22.16 2.11 28.86
CA THR A 109 22.21 1.62 30.24
C THR A 109 23.55 0.93 30.54
N HIS A 110 24.04 0.09 29.62
CA HIS A 110 25.36 -0.54 29.73
C HIS A 110 26.52 0.48 29.72
N LEU A 111 26.33 1.59 28.99
CA LEU A 111 27.32 2.68 28.96
C LEU A 111 27.21 3.62 30.17
N GLY A 112 26.41 3.29 31.18
CA GLY A 112 26.27 4.08 32.41
C GLY A 112 25.27 5.23 32.31
N HIS A 113 24.49 5.33 31.24
CA HIS A 113 23.47 6.35 31.01
C HIS A 113 22.08 5.72 30.94
N PRO A 114 21.50 5.25 32.04
CA PRO A 114 20.23 4.55 32.02
C PRO A 114 19.08 5.41 31.51
N MET A 115 18.39 4.91 30.49
CA MET A 115 17.23 5.58 29.93
C MET A 115 16.13 4.62 29.50
N SER A 116 14.90 5.14 29.39
CA SER A 116 13.77 4.39 28.86
C SER A 116 13.78 4.39 27.33
N CYS A 117 13.12 3.41 26.70
CA CYS A 117 12.90 3.40 25.26
C CYS A 117 12.07 4.62 24.78
N ALA A 118 11.21 5.20 25.63
CA ALA A 118 10.50 6.42 25.35
C ALA A 118 11.45 7.64 25.27
N THR A 119 12.45 7.69 26.17
CA THR A 119 13.51 8.72 26.15
C THR A 119 14.35 8.57 24.87
N ALA A 120 14.77 7.36 24.52
CA ALA A 120 15.51 7.11 23.28
C ALA A 120 14.71 7.54 22.03
N ALA A 121 13.41 7.23 21.98
CA ALA A 121 12.52 7.66 20.89
C ALA A 121 12.36 9.18 20.82
N ARG A 122 12.35 9.89 21.95
CA ARG A 122 12.30 11.35 21.99
C ARG A 122 13.60 11.94 21.46
N LEU A 123 14.75 11.46 21.93
CA LEU A 123 16.06 11.91 21.48
C LEU A 123 16.27 11.71 19.99
N LEU A 124 15.86 10.55 19.44
CA LEU A 124 15.91 10.32 17.99
C LEU A 124 15.11 11.40 17.23
N ARG A 125 13.90 11.73 17.68
CA ARG A 125 13.08 12.78 17.07
C ARG A 125 13.70 14.17 17.17
N GLU A 126 14.33 14.49 18.31
CA GLU A 126 15.06 15.77 18.51
C GLU A 126 16.32 15.84 17.64
N MET A 127 16.84 14.70 17.19
CA MET A 127 17.93 14.57 16.22
C MET A 127 17.44 14.42 14.77
N ASP A 128 16.15 14.70 14.50
CA ASP A 128 15.48 14.56 13.18
C ASP A 128 15.45 13.14 12.61
N TYR A 129 15.57 12.12 13.48
CA TYR A 129 15.37 10.73 13.08
C TYR A 129 13.90 10.31 13.23
N SER A 130 13.34 9.72 12.18
CA SER A 130 12.01 9.11 12.20
C SER A 130 12.01 7.80 11.40
N LEU A 131 11.06 6.92 11.69
CA LEU A 131 10.88 5.69 10.92
C LEU A 131 10.42 6.05 9.50
N GLN A 132 11.26 5.77 8.53
CA GLN A 132 10.96 5.99 7.11
C GLN A 132 10.90 4.65 6.38
N SER A 133 9.91 4.48 5.53
CA SER A 133 9.91 3.42 4.53
C SER A 133 10.64 3.88 3.28
N ASN A 134 11.16 2.93 2.50
CA ASN A 134 11.76 3.26 1.22
C ASN A 134 10.71 3.95 0.33
N ARG A 135 11.03 5.16 -0.11
CA ARG A 135 10.18 5.94 -1.00
C ARG A 135 10.56 5.62 -2.46
N LYS A 136 9.57 5.20 -3.24
CA LYS A 136 9.73 4.89 -4.66
C LYS A 136 9.65 6.17 -5.51
N ASP A 137 10.59 7.10 -5.33
CA ASP A 137 10.60 8.40 -6.01
C ASP A 137 11.48 8.45 -7.25
N ARG A 138 12.47 7.57 -7.32
CA ARG A 138 13.37 7.54 -8.46
C ARG A 138 12.69 6.78 -9.59
N GLU A 139 12.07 7.51 -10.48
CA GLU A 139 11.60 6.98 -11.75
C GLU A 139 12.82 6.91 -12.68
N GLY A 140 12.90 5.84 -13.48
CA GLY A 140 13.89 5.74 -14.55
C GLY A 140 13.61 6.79 -15.63
N PHE A 141 14.18 6.58 -16.82
CA PHE A 141 13.94 7.43 -17.99
C PHE A 141 12.44 7.62 -18.22
N SER A 142 11.99 8.87 -18.22
CA SER A 142 10.63 9.25 -18.57
C SER A 142 10.61 9.68 -20.05
N PRO A 143 9.94 8.95 -20.93
CA PRO A 143 9.85 9.35 -22.34
C PRO A 143 9.22 10.74 -22.49
N PRO A 144 9.70 11.59 -23.42
CA PRO A 144 9.12 12.90 -23.67
C PRO A 144 7.63 12.84 -24.02
N GLU A 145 7.21 11.71 -24.61
CA GLU A 145 5.82 11.48 -25.05
C GLU A 145 4.90 11.00 -23.91
N ARG A 146 5.41 10.87 -22.68
CA ARG A 146 4.65 10.32 -21.54
C ARG A 146 3.30 11.00 -21.34
N ASP A 147 3.30 12.32 -21.18
CA ASP A 147 2.06 13.09 -20.95
C ASP A 147 1.11 13.03 -22.15
N ARG A 148 1.64 13.05 -23.35
CA ARG A 148 0.86 12.90 -24.59
C ARG A 148 0.16 11.54 -24.63
N GLN A 149 0.84 10.47 -24.22
CA GLN A 149 0.27 9.12 -24.17
C GLN A 149 -0.82 9.00 -23.10
N PHE A 150 -0.61 9.53 -21.89
CA PHE A 150 -1.64 9.51 -20.86
C PHE A 150 -2.92 10.25 -21.27
N ARG A 151 -2.78 11.43 -21.88
CA ARG A 151 -3.93 12.18 -22.43
C ARG A 151 -4.64 11.37 -23.53
N TYR A 152 -3.87 10.68 -24.35
CA TYR A 152 -4.42 9.84 -25.41
C TYR A 152 -5.21 8.66 -24.84
N ILE A 153 -4.64 7.92 -23.87
CA ILE A 153 -5.32 6.82 -23.18
C ILE A 153 -6.61 7.31 -22.55
N ASN A 154 -6.55 8.40 -21.78
CA ASN A 154 -7.74 8.93 -21.10
C ASN A 154 -8.85 9.30 -22.09
N ARG A 155 -8.52 9.98 -23.18
CA ARG A 155 -9.49 10.29 -24.23
C ARG A 155 -10.08 9.02 -24.84
N LYS A 156 -9.26 8.00 -25.14
CA LYS A 156 -9.77 6.72 -25.68
C LYS A 156 -10.67 5.99 -24.68
N VAL A 157 -10.33 6.00 -23.41
CA VAL A 157 -11.18 5.44 -22.36
C VAL A 157 -12.55 6.12 -22.35
N THR A 158 -12.59 7.46 -22.32
CA THR A 158 -13.84 8.22 -22.33
C THR A 158 -14.65 7.93 -23.61
N GLU A 159 -14.00 7.95 -24.79
CA GLU A 159 -14.65 7.67 -26.08
C GLU A 159 -15.32 6.29 -26.11
N PHE A 160 -14.65 5.25 -25.58
CA PHE A 160 -15.21 3.91 -25.52
C PHE A 160 -16.34 3.80 -24.50
N GLN A 161 -16.21 4.45 -23.35
CA GLN A 161 -17.26 4.48 -22.31
C GLN A 161 -18.53 5.17 -22.81
N GLU A 162 -18.40 6.33 -23.47
CA GLU A 162 -19.53 7.07 -24.03
C GLU A 162 -20.29 6.28 -25.11
N ARG A 163 -19.60 5.37 -25.81
CA ARG A 163 -20.22 4.48 -26.80
C ARG A 163 -20.77 3.19 -26.20
N GLY A 164 -20.72 3.01 -24.88
CA GLY A 164 -21.10 1.77 -24.22
C GLY A 164 -20.16 0.59 -24.49
N ASN A 165 -18.96 0.84 -25.02
CA ASN A 165 -17.97 -0.20 -25.31
C ASN A 165 -17.16 -0.58 -24.08
N PRO A 166 -16.75 -1.85 -23.94
CA PRO A 166 -15.92 -2.31 -22.84
C PRO A 166 -14.51 -1.71 -22.86
N VAL A 167 -14.03 -1.41 -21.64
CA VAL A 167 -12.67 -0.93 -21.38
C VAL A 167 -12.02 -1.85 -20.38
N LEU A 168 -11.00 -2.58 -20.77
CA LEU A 168 -10.21 -3.44 -19.90
C LEU A 168 -8.87 -2.81 -19.55
N SER A 169 -8.51 -2.87 -18.28
CA SER A 169 -7.15 -2.66 -17.78
C SER A 169 -6.56 -4.02 -17.46
N VAL A 170 -5.44 -4.36 -18.05
CA VAL A 170 -4.86 -5.72 -17.96
C VAL A 170 -3.42 -5.68 -17.48
N ASP A 171 -3.02 -6.70 -16.73
CA ASP A 171 -1.65 -6.91 -16.29
C ASP A 171 -1.46 -8.28 -15.63
N THR A 172 -0.19 -8.65 -15.41
CA THR A 172 0.19 -9.82 -14.62
C THR A 172 0.55 -9.38 -13.20
N LYS A 173 -0.18 -9.88 -12.20
CA LYS A 173 0.22 -9.70 -10.82
C LYS A 173 1.51 -10.46 -10.52
N LYS A 174 2.33 -9.92 -9.60
CA LYS A 174 3.53 -10.60 -9.13
C LYS A 174 3.25 -12.09 -8.86
N ARG A 175 4.16 -12.94 -9.34
CA ARG A 175 4.14 -14.40 -9.11
C ARG A 175 4.24 -14.70 -7.63
N GLU A 176 3.46 -15.68 -7.17
CA GLU A 176 3.43 -16.10 -5.77
C GLU A 176 3.79 -17.59 -5.67
N LEU A 177 4.62 -17.92 -4.68
CA LEU A 177 4.94 -19.31 -4.37
C LEU A 177 3.73 -19.99 -3.72
N VAL A 178 3.32 -21.14 -4.23
CA VAL A 178 2.20 -21.92 -3.71
C VAL A 178 2.72 -22.99 -2.78
N GLY A 179 2.25 -22.99 -1.54
CA GLY A 179 2.67 -23.88 -0.47
C GLY A 179 2.53 -23.20 0.89
N ASN A 180 2.90 -23.93 1.94
CA ASN A 180 2.89 -23.38 3.30
C ASN A 180 4.09 -22.45 3.53
N PHE A 181 4.13 -21.30 2.84
CA PHE A 181 5.20 -20.30 2.96
C PHE A 181 4.67 -19.01 3.57
N LYS A 182 5.59 -18.24 4.18
CA LYS A 182 5.27 -16.94 4.74
C LYS A 182 4.75 -15.99 3.64
N ASN A 183 3.53 -15.49 3.80
CA ASN A 183 3.01 -14.39 3.01
C ASN A 183 3.14 -13.07 3.77
N ALA A 184 3.31 -11.97 3.04
CA ALA A 184 3.45 -10.64 3.64
C ALA A 184 2.20 -10.24 4.44
N GLY A 185 2.40 -9.48 5.53
CA GLY A 185 1.34 -8.96 6.37
C GLY A 185 1.15 -9.71 7.68
N ARG A 186 0.06 -9.38 8.39
CA ARG A 186 -0.27 -9.91 9.72
C ARG A 186 -1.76 -10.22 9.81
N THR A 187 -2.09 -11.28 10.56
CA THR A 187 -3.48 -11.64 10.91
C THR A 187 -3.60 -11.76 12.42
N TYR A 188 -4.80 -11.50 12.94
CA TYR A 188 -5.06 -11.71 14.36
C TYR A 188 -5.08 -13.21 14.67
N ARG A 189 -4.30 -13.61 15.67
CA ARG A 189 -4.19 -14.97 16.20
C ARG A 189 -4.05 -14.91 17.73
N PRO A 190 -4.33 -16.00 18.44
CA PRO A 190 -4.02 -16.08 19.86
C PRO A 190 -2.55 -15.75 20.12
N LYS A 191 -2.28 -14.99 21.19
CA LYS A 191 -0.92 -14.58 21.55
C LYS A 191 -0.01 -15.81 21.74
N GLY A 192 1.15 -15.79 21.07
CA GLY A 192 2.12 -16.88 21.15
C GLY A 192 1.81 -18.09 20.25
N LYS A 193 0.74 -18.04 19.41
CA LYS A 193 0.37 -19.11 18.50
C LYS A 193 0.36 -18.60 17.04
N PRO A 194 1.53 -18.24 16.45
CA PRO A 194 1.62 -17.89 15.03
C PRO A 194 1.37 -19.12 14.16
N VAL A 195 1.06 -18.90 12.89
CA VAL A 195 1.09 -19.99 11.90
C VAL A 195 2.56 -20.32 11.61
N GLU A 196 2.92 -21.58 11.78
CA GLU A 196 4.23 -22.07 11.36
C GLU A 196 4.25 -22.31 9.87
N VAL A 197 5.28 -21.83 9.22
CA VAL A 197 5.42 -21.87 7.75
C VAL A 197 6.83 -22.31 7.38
N ASN A 198 6.98 -22.86 6.17
CA ASN A 198 8.26 -23.23 5.62
C ASN A 198 9.15 -22.02 5.38
N THR A 199 10.47 -22.18 5.54
CA THR A 199 11.43 -21.19 5.11
C THR A 199 11.56 -21.19 3.58
N TYR A 200 11.86 -20.04 2.98
CA TYR A 200 11.98 -19.90 1.52
C TYR A 200 13.14 -20.70 0.90
N ASP A 201 14.07 -21.17 1.70
CA ASP A 201 15.20 -22.00 1.24
C ASP A 201 14.72 -23.38 0.74
N PHE A 202 13.57 -23.86 1.22
CA PHE A 202 12.99 -25.14 0.88
C PHE A 202 11.80 -25.01 -0.11
N ARG A 203 12.01 -24.31 -1.23
CA ARG A 203 10.97 -24.08 -2.26
C ARG A 203 10.37 -25.35 -2.84
N TYR A 204 11.12 -26.45 -2.83
CA TYR A 204 10.66 -27.76 -3.30
C TYR A 204 9.53 -28.36 -2.47
N LEU A 205 9.26 -27.83 -1.27
CA LEU A 205 8.11 -28.21 -0.46
C LEU A 205 6.80 -27.55 -0.93
N GLY A 206 6.83 -26.69 -1.94
CA GLY A 206 5.66 -26.04 -2.51
C GLY A 206 5.08 -26.83 -3.68
N GLU A 207 3.81 -26.54 -4.02
CA GLU A 207 3.14 -27.08 -5.21
C GLU A 207 3.66 -26.46 -6.52
N GLY A 208 4.29 -25.27 -6.44
CA GLY A 208 4.79 -24.53 -7.60
C GLY A 208 4.59 -23.02 -7.47
N VAL A 209 4.34 -22.36 -8.58
CA VAL A 209 4.19 -20.91 -8.67
C VAL A 209 2.85 -20.55 -9.28
N ALA A 210 2.08 -19.71 -8.62
CA ALA A 210 0.87 -19.10 -9.17
C ALA A 210 1.23 -17.83 -9.95
N ILE A 211 0.69 -17.71 -11.16
CA ILE A 211 0.85 -16.57 -12.05
C ILE A 211 -0.54 -15.96 -12.31
N PRO A 212 -0.99 -15.00 -11.50
CA PRO A 212 -2.29 -14.39 -11.71
C PRO A 212 -2.21 -13.34 -12.83
N TYR A 213 -2.88 -13.58 -13.94
CA TYR A 213 -3.12 -12.58 -14.98
C TYR A 213 -4.54 -12.03 -14.84
N GLY A 214 -4.67 -10.70 -14.77
CA GLY A 214 -5.92 -10.03 -14.53
C GLY A 214 -6.42 -9.22 -15.73
N ALA A 215 -7.74 -9.22 -15.89
CA ALA A 215 -8.47 -8.29 -16.73
C ALA A 215 -9.51 -7.57 -15.83
N TYR A 216 -9.34 -6.26 -15.65
CA TYR A 216 -10.26 -5.45 -14.88
C TYR A 216 -11.15 -4.65 -15.81
N ASP A 217 -12.45 -4.92 -15.76
CA ASP A 217 -13.47 -4.16 -16.47
C ASP A 217 -13.70 -2.84 -15.73
N VAL A 218 -13.31 -1.75 -16.38
CA VAL A 218 -13.36 -0.40 -15.80
C VAL A 218 -14.79 0.09 -15.65
N ASN A 219 -15.69 -0.32 -16.56
CA ASN A 219 -17.09 0.12 -16.55
C ASN A 219 -17.91 -0.67 -15.52
N GLY A 220 -17.74 -2.00 -15.50
CA GLY A 220 -18.47 -2.89 -14.61
C GLY A 220 -17.92 -2.95 -13.18
N ASN A 221 -16.72 -2.41 -12.92
CA ASN A 221 -15.98 -2.60 -11.66
C ASN A 221 -15.83 -4.08 -11.30
N GLU A 222 -15.46 -4.89 -12.29
CA GLU A 222 -15.30 -6.33 -12.14
C GLU A 222 -13.89 -6.79 -12.53
N GLY A 223 -13.36 -7.73 -11.75
CA GLY A 223 -12.06 -8.36 -12.01
C GLY A 223 -12.21 -9.79 -12.51
N PHE A 224 -11.45 -10.15 -13.54
CA PHE A 224 -11.35 -11.52 -14.05
C PHE A 224 -9.89 -11.94 -13.97
N VAL A 225 -9.58 -12.97 -13.19
CA VAL A 225 -8.21 -13.41 -12.95
C VAL A 225 -8.05 -14.88 -13.29
N SER A 226 -7.20 -15.17 -14.27
CA SER A 226 -6.72 -16.54 -14.52
C SER A 226 -5.42 -16.77 -13.73
N VAL A 227 -5.38 -17.82 -12.95
CA VAL A 227 -4.18 -18.24 -12.22
C VAL A 227 -3.50 -19.34 -13.04
N GLY A 228 -2.42 -18.95 -13.76
CA GLY A 228 -1.57 -19.87 -14.51
C GLY A 228 -0.60 -20.61 -13.60
N ILE A 229 -0.12 -21.78 -14.05
CA ILE A 229 0.79 -22.65 -13.30
C ILE A 229 2.14 -22.86 -13.99
N THR A 230 2.33 -22.37 -15.22
CA THR A 230 3.54 -22.57 -16.01
C THR A 230 4.27 -21.28 -16.29
N HIS A 231 3.88 -20.55 -17.33
CA HIS A 231 4.57 -19.34 -17.77
C HIS A 231 3.61 -18.19 -18.06
N ASP A 232 4.09 -16.98 -17.86
CA ASP A 232 3.42 -15.72 -18.23
C ASP A 232 3.72 -15.42 -19.70
N THR A 233 2.83 -15.87 -20.58
CA THR A 233 2.99 -15.74 -22.05
C THR A 233 1.89 -14.87 -22.65
N ALA A 234 2.12 -14.37 -23.86
CA ALA A 234 1.11 -13.63 -24.61
C ALA A 234 -0.15 -14.47 -24.87
N GLU A 235 0.01 -15.76 -25.15
CA GLU A 235 -1.10 -16.70 -25.30
C GLU A 235 -1.94 -16.80 -24.03
N PHE A 236 -1.30 -17.00 -22.87
CA PHE A 236 -1.99 -17.05 -21.57
C PHE A 236 -2.75 -15.76 -21.28
N ALA A 237 -2.13 -14.61 -21.56
CA ALA A 237 -2.75 -13.31 -21.39
C ALA A 237 -4.04 -13.18 -22.24
N VAL A 238 -3.96 -13.51 -23.53
CA VAL A 238 -5.13 -13.43 -24.44
C VAL A 238 -6.19 -14.48 -24.10
N GLU A 239 -5.79 -15.68 -23.63
CA GLU A 239 -6.73 -16.69 -23.14
C GLU A 239 -7.55 -16.21 -21.92
N THR A 240 -6.97 -15.34 -21.09
CA THR A 240 -7.72 -14.69 -20.01
C THR A 240 -8.76 -13.70 -20.55
N LEU A 241 -8.41 -12.93 -21.58
CA LEU A 241 -9.35 -12.03 -22.27
C LEU A 241 -10.47 -12.80 -22.99
N ARG A 242 -10.11 -13.91 -23.67
CA ARG A 242 -11.08 -14.80 -24.31
C ARG A 242 -12.06 -15.38 -23.28
N TRP A 243 -11.57 -15.81 -22.13
CA TRP A 243 -12.42 -16.29 -21.04
C TRP A 243 -13.34 -15.20 -20.53
N TRP A 244 -12.81 -13.97 -20.27
CA TRP A 244 -13.61 -12.80 -19.88
C TRP A 244 -14.75 -12.55 -20.87
N TRP A 245 -14.45 -12.51 -22.18
CA TRP A 245 -15.46 -12.28 -23.21
C TRP A 245 -16.54 -13.34 -23.24
N LYS A 246 -16.16 -14.62 -23.29
CA LYS A 246 -17.09 -15.75 -23.33
C LYS A 246 -17.96 -15.84 -22.07
N ARG A 247 -17.43 -15.51 -20.92
CA ARG A 247 -18.12 -15.66 -19.65
C ARG A 247 -18.99 -14.47 -19.29
N TYR A 248 -18.57 -13.29 -19.65
CA TYR A 248 -19.14 -12.02 -19.21
C TYR A 248 -19.27 -11.00 -20.33
N GLY A 249 -18.18 -10.57 -20.97
CA GLY A 249 -18.15 -9.43 -21.89
C GLY A 249 -19.18 -9.51 -23.01
N GLY A 250 -19.28 -10.67 -23.69
CA GLY A 250 -20.25 -10.88 -24.78
C GLY A 250 -21.71 -10.79 -24.38
N ARG A 251 -22.03 -10.91 -23.06
CA ARG A 251 -23.38 -10.73 -22.54
C ARG A 251 -23.63 -9.34 -21.99
N ALA A 252 -22.60 -8.75 -21.38
CA ALA A 252 -22.70 -7.43 -20.76
C ALA A 252 -22.63 -6.30 -21.80
N TYR A 253 -22.01 -6.57 -22.96
CA TYR A 253 -21.73 -5.60 -24.03
C TYR A 253 -22.22 -6.10 -25.40
N THR A 254 -23.51 -6.45 -25.49
CA THR A 254 -24.11 -7.04 -26.70
C THR A 254 -24.00 -6.15 -27.94
N ASP A 255 -24.10 -4.83 -27.75
CA ASP A 255 -24.08 -3.84 -28.83
C ASP A 255 -22.70 -3.20 -29.02
N SER A 256 -21.65 -3.80 -28.44
CA SER A 256 -20.30 -3.23 -28.51
C SER A 256 -19.76 -3.25 -29.93
N THR A 257 -19.22 -2.11 -30.34
CA THR A 257 -18.58 -1.92 -31.65
C THR A 257 -17.05 -2.03 -31.59
N GLY A 258 -16.50 -2.33 -30.40
CA GLY A 258 -15.07 -2.49 -30.19
C GLY A 258 -14.73 -2.76 -28.73
N LEU A 259 -13.54 -3.29 -28.49
CA LEU A 259 -12.96 -3.52 -27.17
C LEU A 259 -11.71 -2.66 -27.00
N LEU A 260 -11.60 -1.90 -25.90
CA LEU A 260 -10.37 -1.18 -25.55
C LEU A 260 -9.60 -1.95 -24.48
N ILE A 261 -8.32 -2.18 -24.71
CA ILE A 261 -7.38 -2.76 -23.78
C ILE A 261 -6.31 -1.72 -23.41
N CYS A 262 -6.20 -1.39 -22.13
CA CYS A 262 -5.12 -0.61 -21.55
C CYS A 262 -4.14 -1.57 -20.88
N ALA A 263 -2.90 -1.63 -21.35
CA ALA A 263 -1.88 -2.59 -20.91
C ALA A 263 -0.55 -1.90 -20.64
N ASP A 264 0.30 -2.53 -19.82
CA ASP A 264 1.69 -2.10 -19.70
C ASP A 264 2.48 -2.32 -21.00
N GLY A 265 3.58 -1.60 -21.16
CA GLY A 265 4.43 -1.72 -22.34
C GLY A 265 5.39 -2.92 -22.35
N GLY A 266 5.39 -3.74 -21.31
CA GLY A 266 6.30 -4.88 -21.11
C GLY A 266 5.58 -6.19 -20.77
N GLY A 267 6.35 -7.24 -20.51
CA GLY A 267 5.81 -8.56 -20.14
C GLY A 267 5.06 -9.27 -21.29
N SER A 268 4.13 -10.14 -20.91
CA SER A 268 3.32 -10.95 -21.85
C SER A 268 2.46 -10.12 -22.79
N ASN A 269 2.03 -8.94 -22.35
CA ASN A 269 1.22 -7.98 -23.11
C ASN A 269 2.03 -6.79 -23.68
N GLY A 270 3.34 -6.97 -23.85
CA GLY A 270 4.25 -5.91 -24.30
C GLY A 270 3.94 -5.37 -25.71
N SER A 271 4.14 -4.05 -25.90
CA SER A 271 3.85 -3.37 -27.18
C SER A 271 4.67 -3.88 -28.38
N ARG A 272 5.87 -4.44 -28.11
CA ARG A 272 6.78 -5.01 -29.12
C ARG A 272 6.60 -6.52 -29.30
N THR A 273 5.78 -7.17 -28.48
CA THR A 273 5.59 -8.63 -28.52
C THR A 273 4.72 -9.04 -29.70
N HIS A 274 5.28 -9.75 -30.67
CA HIS A 274 4.58 -10.23 -31.86
C HIS A 274 3.48 -11.24 -31.50
N ALA A 275 3.76 -12.19 -30.61
CA ALA A 275 2.79 -13.17 -30.13
C ALA A 275 1.55 -12.51 -29.51
N TRP A 276 1.71 -11.40 -28.76
CA TRP A 276 0.58 -10.63 -28.22
C TRP A 276 -0.36 -10.15 -29.34
N LYS A 277 0.20 -9.53 -30.39
CA LYS A 277 -0.58 -9.02 -31.52
C LYS A 277 -1.23 -10.17 -32.31
N TYR A 278 -0.51 -11.25 -32.50
CA TYR A 278 -1.01 -12.46 -33.16
C TYR A 278 -2.21 -13.08 -32.44
N HIS A 279 -2.10 -13.33 -31.16
CA HIS A 279 -3.20 -13.90 -30.38
C HIS A 279 -4.39 -12.94 -30.26
N LEU A 280 -4.16 -11.63 -30.18
CA LEU A 280 -5.24 -10.61 -30.23
C LEU A 280 -5.95 -10.58 -31.59
N GLN A 281 -5.23 -10.81 -32.71
CA GLN A 281 -5.86 -10.93 -34.03
C GLN A 281 -6.85 -12.10 -34.06
N ARG A 282 -6.44 -13.24 -33.50
CA ARG A 282 -7.32 -14.41 -33.40
C ARG A 282 -8.52 -14.10 -32.50
N LEU A 283 -8.29 -13.47 -31.36
CA LEU A 283 -9.38 -13.06 -30.47
C LEU A 283 -10.35 -12.10 -31.18
N SER A 284 -9.86 -11.08 -31.87
CA SER A 284 -10.69 -10.13 -32.62
C SER A 284 -11.56 -10.80 -33.67
N GLY A 285 -11.00 -11.78 -34.44
CA GLY A 285 -11.77 -12.60 -35.38
C GLY A 285 -12.84 -13.45 -34.70
N GLU A 286 -12.53 -14.06 -33.55
CA GLU A 286 -13.48 -14.91 -32.80
C GLU A 286 -14.65 -14.11 -32.19
N ILE A 287 -14.39 -12.91 -31.70
CA ILE A 287 -15.43 -12.06 -31.08
C ILE A 287 -16.13 -11.13 -32.06
N GLY A 288 -15.63 -11.04 -33.28
CA GLY A 288 -16.24 -10.28 -34.39
C GLY A 288 -16.15 -8.75 -34.25
N ILE A 289 -15.39 -8.22 -33.29
CA ILE A 289 -15.25 -6.78 -33.07
C ILE A 289 -13.77 -6.34 -33.04
N PRO A 290 -13.48 -5.08 -33.44
CA PRO A 290 -12.14 -4.51 -33.35
C PRO A 290 -11.61 -4.48 -31.92
N VAL A 291 -10.32 -4.80 -31.75
CA VAL A 291 -9.61 -4.71 -30.46
C VAL A 291 -8.61 -3.56 -30.54
N THR A 292 -8.88 -2.50 -29.82
CA THR A 292 -7.96 -1.34 -29.69
C THR A 292 -7.07 -1.56 -28.47
N VAL A 293 -5.76 -1.37 -28.65
CA VAL A 293 -4.78 -1.47 -27.58
C VAL A 293 -4.09 -0.14 -27.38
N CYS A 294 -4.01 0.29 -26.14
CA CYS A 294 -3.22 1.43 -25.71
C CYS A 294 -2.26 1.01 -24.60
N HIS A 295 -0.96 1.10 -24.87
CA HIS A 295 0.06 0.76 -23.86
C HIS A 295 0.45 1.98 -23.05
N TYR A 296 0.60 1.77 -21.74
CA TYR A 296 1.21 2.77 -20.87
C TYR A 296 2.69 2.96 -21.21
N PRO A 297 3.23 4.19 -21.05
CA PRO A 297 4.65 4.44 -21.26
C PRO A 297 5.53 3.57 -20.36
N PRO A 298 6.75 3.21 -20.78
CA PRO A 298 7.68 2.46 -19.93
C PRO A 298 7.91 3.12 -18.57
N GLY A 299 7.99 2.32 -17.51
CA GLY A 299 8.20 2.79 -16.14
C GLY A 299 6.96 3.39 -15.46
N THR A 300 5.79 3.25 -16.06
CA THR A 300 4.54 3.85 -15.54
C THR A 300 3.49 2.81 -15.12
N SER A 301 3.87 1.56 -14.88
CA SER A 301 2.98 0.48 -14.43
C SER A 301 2.13 0.85 -13.21
N LYS A 302 2.68 1.67 -12.30
CA LYS A 302 1.92 2.20 -11.15
C LYS A 302 0.67 3.01 -11.53
N TRP A 303 0.53 3.43 -12.80
CA TRP A 303 -0.63 4.17 -13.30
C TRP A 303 -1.66 3.27 -13.98
N ASN A 304 -1.34 1.98 -14.17
CA ASN A 304 -2.28 1.01 -14.69
C ASN A 304 -3.42 0.81 -13.66
N ARG A 305 -4.66 0.99 -14.11
CA ARG A 305 -5.83 0.99 -13.20
C ARG A 305 -6.00 -0.33 -12.45
N ILE A 306 -5.66 -1.44 -13.07
CA ILE A 306 -5.78 -2.78 -12.47
C ILE A 306 -4.95 -2.91 -11.19
N GLU A 307 -3.78 -2.28 -11.10
CA GLU A 307 -2.92 -2.30 -9.94
C GLU A 307 -3.63 -1.75 -8.69
N HIS A 308 -4.36 -0.64 -8.85
CA HIS A 308 -5.04 0.05 -7.74
C HIS A 308 -6.47 -0.43 -7.52
N ARG A 309 -7.14 -0.92 -8.57
CA ARG A 309 -8.55 -1.28 -8.50
C ARG A 309 -8.79 -2.76 -8.25
N LEU A 310 -7.82 -3.61 -8.54
CA LEU A 310 -7.92 -5.07 -8.39
C LEU A 310 -6.76 -5.66 -7.59
N PHE A 311 -5.52 -5.53 -8.03
CA PHE A 311 -4.37 -6.22 -7.45
C PHE A 311 -4.02 -5.79 -6.03
N SER A 312 -4.20 -4.51 -5.69
CA SER A 312 -4.04 -4.02 -4.31
C SER A 312 -5.03 -4.69 -3.36
N TYR A 313 -6.29 -4.85 -3.77
CA TYR A 313 -7.33 -5.50 -2.95
C TYR A 313 -7.10 -7.00 -2.82
N ILE A 314 -6.65 -7.67 -3.89
CA ILE A 314 -6.22 -9.08 -3.81
C ILE A 314 -5.09 -9.21 -2.79
N SER A 315 -4.08 -8.33 -2.84
CA SER A 315 -2.95 -8.36 -1.90
C SER A 315 -3.39 -8.12 -0.46
N MET A 316 -4.34 -7.24 -0.22
CA MET A 316 -4.93 -7.04 1.12
C MET A 316 -5.73 -8.25 1.58
N ASN A 317 -6.49 -8.91 0.70
CA ASN A 317 -7.35 -10.02 1.08
C ASN A 317 -6.56 -11.27 1.51
N TRP A 318 -5.41 -11.53 0.91
CA TRP A 318 -4.58 -12.68 1.27
C TRP A 318 -3.41 -12.36 2.21
N GLN A 319 -3.33 -11.10 2.69
CA GLN A 319 -2.29 -10.64 3.58
C GLN A 319 -2.15 -11.53 4.82
N GLY A 320 -0.92 -11.99 5.12
CA GLY A 320 -0.62 -12.81 6.28
C GLY A 320 -1.21 -14.23 6.27
N LYS A 321 -1.78 -14.68 5.15
CA LYS A 321 -2.29 -16.04 4.96
C LYS A 321 -1.34 -16.83 4.05
N PRO A 322 -0.85 -18.02 4.45
CA PRO A 322 -0.11 -18.89 3.53
C PRO A 322 -0.97 -19.25 2.31
N LEU A 323 -0.38 -19.24 1.14
CA LEU A 323 -1.01 -19.63 -0.13
C LEU A 323 -0.77 -21.13 -0.36
N GLU A 324 -1.35 -21.96 0.49
CA GLU A 324 -1.01 -23.39 0.62
C GLU A 324 -1.22 -24.19 -0.67
N THR A 325 -2.30 -23.91 -1.41
CA THR A 325 -2.66 -24.62 -2.64
C THR A 325 -3.13 -23.64 -3.72
N TYR A 326 -3.09 -24.03 -4.97
CA TYR A 326 -3.70 -23.27 -6.07
C TYR A 326 -5.20 -22.99 -5.83
N ARG A 327 -5.92 -23.90 -5.20
CA ARG A 327 -7.32 -23.70 -4.83
C ARG A 327 -7.47 -22.58 -3.81
N THR A 328 -6.58 -22.52 -2.83
CA THR A 328 -6.53 -21.43 -1.85
C THR A 328 -6.29 -20.09 -2.55
N VAL A 329 -5.33 -20.01 -3.48
CA VAL A 329 -5.06 -18.80 -4.28
C VAL A 329 -6.30 -18.34 -5.04
N VAL A 330 -6.94 -19.24 -5.79
CA VAL A 330 -8.15 -18.92 -6.58
C VAL A 330 -9.30 -18.45 -5.69
N ASN A 331 -9.53 -19.12 -4.56
CA ASN A 331 -10.60 -18.78 -3.62
C ASN A 331 -10.36 -17.39 -2.99
N LEU A 332 -9.12 -17.10 -2.58
CA LEU A 332 -8.78 -15.80 -2.00
C LEU A 332 -8.90 -14.68 -3.04
N ILE A 333 -8.51 -14.91 -4.29
CA ILE A 333 -8.71 -13.95 -5.38
C ILE A 333 -10.21 -13.73 -5.61
N GLY A 334 -10.99 -14.81 -5.75
CA GLY A 334 -12.43 -14.72 -6.01
C GLY A 334 -13.24 -14.11 -4.87
N ALA A 335 -12.77 -14.23 -3.63
CA ALA A 335 -13.41 -13.61 -2.46
C ALA A 335 -13.01 -12.13 -2.26
N THR A 336 -12.23 -11.56 -3.16
CA THR A 336 -11.79 -10.16 -3.05
C THR A 336 -12.93 -9.21 -3.36
N THR A 337 -13.14 -8.23 -2.49
CA THR A 337 -14.12 -7.17 -2.66
C THR A 337 -13.61 -5.86 -2.06
N ASN A 338 -14.35 -4.77 -2.29
CA ASN A 338 -14.08 -3.47 -1.68
C ASN A 338 -15.38 -2.69 -1.41
N ARG A 339 -15.26 -1.51 -0.80
CA ARG A 339 -16.42 -0.66 -0.48
C ARG A 339 -17.18 -0.14 -1.71
N SER A 340 -16.53 -0.10 -2.88
CA SER A 340 -17.18 0.33 -4.14
C SER A 340 -17.85 -0.81 -4.90
N GLY A 341 -18.00 -1.99 -4.30
CA GLY A 341 -18.71 -3.11 -4.89
C GLY A 341 -17.90 -3.92 -5.92
N LEU A 342 -16.56 -3.94 -5.80
CA LEU A 342 -15.72 -4.79 -6.66
C LEU A 342 -16.15 -6.25 -6.54
N ARG A 343 -16.39 -6.89 -7.67
CA ARG A 343 -16.61 -8.34 -7.81
C ARG A 343 -15.45 -8.94 -8.56
N VAL A 344 -14.96 -10.09 -8.09
CA VAL A 344 -13.81 -10.76 -8.70
C VAL A 344 -14.15 -12.19 -9.04
N HIS A 345 -13.91 -12.56 -10.30
CA HIS A 345 -14.03 -13.92 -10.82
C HIS A 345 -12.62 -14.48 -11.00
N ALA A 346 -12.36 -15.64 -10.42
CA ALA A 346 -11.07 -16.30 -10.52
C ALA A 346 -11.19 -17.72 -11.02
N ARG A 347 -10.23 -18.17 -11.82
CA ARG A 347 -10.10 -19.56 -12.25
C ARG A 347 -8.67 -20.04 -12.19
N LEU A 348 -8.49 -21.33 -12.02
CA LEU A 348 -7.22 -22.00 -12.24
C LEU A 348 -7.10 -22.37 -13.71
N ASP A 349 -6.04 -21.92 -14.38
CA ASP A 349 -5.70 -22.36 -15.73
C ASP A 349 -4.55 -23.38 -15.67
N ARG A 350 -4.87 -24.64 -15.92
CA ARG A 350 -3.92 -25.76 -15.86
C ARG A 350 -3.24 -26.04 -17.19
N ARG A 351 -3.53 -25.25 -18.23
CA ARG A 351 -2.89 -25.43 -19.53
C ARG A 351 -1.40 -25.11 -19.43
N LYS A 352 -0.63 -25.80 -20.22
CA LYS A 352 0.80 -25.55 -20.34
C LYS A 352 1.02 -24.51 -21.44
N TYR A 353 1.67 -23.44 -21.08
CA TYR A 353 2.09 -22.39 -22.02
C TYR A 353 3.60 -22.40 -22.11
N GLU A 354 4.13 -22.34 -23.31
CA GLU A 354 5.57 -22.39 -23.57
C GLU A 354 6.13 -20.99 -23.78
N ASN A 355 7.31 -20.74 -23.21
CA ASN A 355 8.02 -19.49 -23.43
C ASN A 355 8.66 -19.47 -24.84
N GLY A 356 8.83 -18.25 -25.37
CA GLY A 356 9.65 -18.03 -26.56
C GLY A 356 8.92 -18.29 -27.87
N GLU A 357 7.57 -18.29 -27.87
CA GLU A 357 6.79 -18.32 -29.10
C GLU A 357 7.27 -17.23 -30.07
N ARG A 358 7.66 -17.65 -31.27
CA ARG A 358 8.13 -16.73 -32.33
C ARG A 358 7.12 -16.70 -33.45
N ILE A 359 6.61 -15.53 -33.72
CA ILE A 359 5.76 -15.27 -34.88
C ILE A 359 6.64 -14.74 -36.01
N ASP A 360 6.66 -15.41 -37.14
CA ASP A 360 7.46 -15.05 -38.28
C ASP A 360 6.95 -13.77 -38.94
N GLY A 361 7.86 -13.12 -39.71
CA GLY A 361 7.55 -11.84 -40.36
C GLY A 361 6.47 -11.93 -41.41
N THR A 362 6.26 -13.09 -42.04
CA THR A 362 5.20 -13.30 -43.03
C THR A 362 3.84 -13.29 -42.36
N THR A 363 3.68 -14.06 -41.26
CA THR A 363 2.47 -14.04 -40.44
C THR A 363 2.15 -12.64 -39.92
N MET A 364 3.16 -11.90 -39.44
CA MET A 364 2.96 -10.53 -38.95
C MET A 364 2.43 -9.56 -40.05
N LYS A 365 2.82 -9.72 -41.31
CA LYS A 365 2.34 -8.89 -42.44
C LYS A 365 0.87 -9.15 -42.75
N HIS A 366 0.33 -10.30 -42.43
CA HIS A 366 -1.07 -10.67 -42.67
C HIS A 366 -2.02 -10.23 -41.54
N LEU A 367 -1.48 -9.72 -40.41
CA LEU A 367 -2.33 -9.23 -39.36
C LEU A 367 -2.99 -7.89 -39.76
N ASN A 368 -4.29 -7.77 -39.49
CA ASN A 368 -5.05 -6.56 -39.82
C ASN A 368 -4.91 -5.51 -38.70
N ILE A 369 -3.67 -5.02 -38.52
CA ILE A 369 -3.30 -4.04 -37.50
C ILE A 369 -3.27 -2.64 -38.13
N ARG A 370 -4.03 -1.73 -37.52
CA ARG A 370 -4.09 -0.31 -37.88
C ARG A 370 -3.41 0.54 -36.83
N PRO A 371 -2.17 0.98 -37.02
CA PRO A 371 -1.49 1.89 -36.11
C PRO A 371 -2.22 3.22 -36.02
N HIS A 372 -2.26 3.82 -34.83
CA HIS A 372 -2.86 5.14 -34.66
C HIS A 372 -1.88 6.27 -35.03
N ARG A 373 -2.38 7.45 -35.36
CA ARG A 373 -1.53 8.63 -35.61
C ARG A 373 -0.73 9.07 -34.38
N THR A 374 -1.30 8.88 -33.18
CA THR A 374 -0.65 9.23 -31.94
C THR A 374 0.14 8.04 -31.42
N LEU A 375 1.47 8.14 -31.42
CA LEU A 375 2.40 7.16 -30.87
C LEU A 375 2.06 5.72 -31.30
N PRO A 376 2.19 5.42 -32.63
CA PRO A 376 1.80 4.14 -33.20
C PRO A 376 2.49 2.93 -32.60
N GLN A 377 3.66 3.11 -31.99
CA GLN A 377 4.38 2.08 -31.27
C GLN A 377 3.65 1.60 -30.00
N TRP A 378 2.73 2.39 -29.46
CA TRP A 378 1.96 2.09 -28.24
C TRP A 378 0.45 2.00 -28.48
N ASN A 379 -0.04 2.51 -29.62
CA ASN A 379 -1.47 2.59 -29.88
C ASN A 379 -1.81 2.03 -31.27
N TYR A 380 -2.67 1.04 -31.29
CA TYR A 380 -3.12 0.39 -32.52
C TYR A 380 -4.50 -0.27 -32.34
N THR A 381 -5.19 -0.51 -33.46
CA THR A 381 -6.42 -1.31 -33.50
C THR A 381 -6.20 -2.53 -34.34
N ILE A 382 -6.59 -3.68 -33.84
CA ILE A 382 -6.62 -4.95 -34.55
C ILE A 382 -8.05 -5.17 -35.05
N MET A 383 -8.22 -5.24 -36.36
CA MET A 383 -9.52 -5.48 -36.96
C MET A 383 -9.79 -6.97 -37.07
N PRO A 384 -11.06 -7.42 -36.98
CA PRO A 384 -11.40 -8.81 -37.26
C PRO A 384 -10.85 -9.26 -38.61
N SER A 385 -10.36 -10.50 -38.66
CA SER A 385 -10.12 -11.18 -39.94
C SER A 385 -11.47 -11.66 -40.46
N GLY A 386 -11.79 -11.33 -41.69
CA GLY A 386 -12.96 -11.88 -42.38
C GLY A 386 -12.83 -13.37 -42.61
#